data_e7380942612486758216c39bab0cb58d
#
_entry.id   e7380942612486758216c39bab0cb58d
#
_cell.length_a   1.000
_cell.length_b   1.000
_cell.length_c   1.000
_cell.angle_alpha   90.00
_cell.angle_beta   90.00
_cell.angle_gamma   90.00
#
_symmetry.space_group_name_H-M   'P 1'
#
loop_
_entity.id
_entity.type
_entity.pdbx_description
1 polymer ?
#
loop_
_entity_poly.entity_id
_entity_poly.type
_entity_poly.pdbx_seq_one_letter_code
_entity_poly.pdbx_strand_id
1 'polypeptide(L)'
;MSQSEAPYFSHRACYVNFAEHLQNHWNVNLLYPGAPNRWTPDDWRGFLTMIRAFGFNCFEYWLVPTLYDRPALEGGEVAAQFAATMRAVNDTAHSLGLKTKLIAPPNTIGPEWYFACPNEPEGKRLIVSLWRHWMETLAGTDIIGIFPGDPGGCNRNGCTHETFIDLALELTEVTKRANPSACIEIGTWGTPFSGWGSDLREIPGWDGSWAALIDEKHATPETPCHIWNGKPARARAAMEYLLKRLPQFPEETRVAINLGFDSDGHAVLGGDARPYARAIAEIRPITTWDYSLAEGELVCHPHWRLPRMSARRREERSAAPYIGGMSYTMSPKLNLLSLYAAGRFFHNPDADPDQVSREFCAHVFGAAHAPLGELFEAFEVVPGWGHYPRRQWQKDVLAAKYEEIVERLEAADMAECTLPLFP
;
A
#
# COMPACT_ATOMS: atom_id res chain seq x y z
N MET A 1 16.86 5.79 -19.65
CA MET A 1 15.59 5.33 -20.23
C MET A 1 15.45 5.97 -21.61
N SER A 2 15.34 5.19 -22.68
CA SER A 2 14.97 5.72 -23.98
C SER A 2 13.53 6.24 -23.90
N GLN A 3 13.32 7.52 -24.21
CA GLN A 3 12.05 8.24 -24.04
C GLN A 3 10.99 7.92 -25.13
N SER A 4 11.01 6.76 -25.77
CA SER A 4 10.24 6.56 -27.01
C SER A 4 8.84 5.97 -26.83
N GLU A 5 8.46 5.44 -25.68
CA GLU A 5 7.11 4.88 -25.49
C GLU A 5 6.46 5.43 -24.22
N ALA A 6 5.19 5.83 -24.36
CA ALA A 6 4.38 6.23 -23.21
C ALA A 6 4.18 5.04 -22.25
N PRO A 7 4.18 5.27 -20.93
CA PRO A 7 3.94 4.21 -19.97
C PRO A 7 2.56 3.57 -20.20
N TYR A 8 2.51 2.23 -20.06
CA TYR A 8 1.26 1.48 -20.21
C TYR A 8 0.22 1.93 -19.20
N PHE A 9 0.59 2.01 -17.92
CA PHE A 9 -0.28 2.49 -16.88
C PHE A 9 -0.12 3.99 -16.65
N SER A 10 -1.21 4.73 -16.67
CA SER A 10 -1.22 6.19 -16.50
C SER A 10 -1.09 6.62 -15.03
N HIS A 11 -1.50 5.78 -14.07
CA HIS A 11 -1.36 6.02 -12.63
C HIS A 11 -0.34 5.05 -12.03
N ARG A 12 0.74 5.59 -11.47
CA ARG A 12 1.88 4.82 -10.96
C ARG A 12 2.31 5.40 -9.62
N ALA A 13 1.69 4.92 -8.55
CA ALA A 13 1.96 5.43 -7.22
C ALA A 13 3.03 4.61 -6.49
N CYS A 14 3.90 5.29 -5.78
CA CYS A 14 4.74 4.73 -4.75
C CYS A 14 4.10 5.04 -3.40
N TYR A 15 3.63 4.02 -2.72
CA TYR A 15 3.07 4.13 -1.38
C TYR A 15 4.12 3.80 -0.34
N VAL A 16 4.33 4.73 0.58
CA VAL A 16 5.19 4.52 1.73
C VAL A 16 4.35 4.51 2.99
N ASN A 17 4.36 3.36 3.67
CA ASN A 17 3.81 3.28 4.99
C ASN A 17 4.88 3.72 6.01
N PHE A 18 4.78 4.94 6.47
CA PHE A 18 5.55 5.44 7.60
C PHE A 18 4.68 5.50 8.87
N ALA A 19 3.73 4.58 8.94
CA ALA A 19 2.93 4.35 10.11
C ALA A 19 3.87 4.24 11.31
N GLU A 20 3.74 4.95 12.13
CA GLU A 20 3.98 5.25 13.46
C GLU A 20 4.99 4.59 14.29
N HIS A 21 5.70 5.47 14.89
CA HIS A 21 6.51 5.23 16.07
C HIS A 21 5.74 4.68 17.30
N LEU A 22 4.42 4.57 17.26
CA LEU A 22 3.60 4.16 18.39
C LEU A 22 2.98 2.76 18.26
N GLN A 23 3.03 2.15 17.08
CA GLN A 23 2.55 0.78 16.87
C GLN A 23 3.69 -0.22 16.99
N ASN A 24 3.83 -0.73 18.16
CA ASN A 24 5.05 -1.37 18.63
C ASN A 24 5.41 -2.73 18.01
N HIS A 25 4.53 -3.39 17.26
CA HIS A 25 4.83 -4.76 16.82
C HIS A 25 4.84 -4.96 15.31
N TRP A 26 4.38 -4.00 14.55
CA TRP A 26 4.35 -4.09 13.09
C TRP A 26 5.42 -3.25 12.42
N ASN A 27 6.11 -2.42 13.19
CA ASN A 27 6.93 -1.34 12.68
C ASN A 27 8.43 -1.53 12.90
N VAL A 28 9.04 -2.33 12.06
CA VAL A 28 10.50 -2.35 11.90
C VAL A 28 11.06 -1.00 11.42
N ASN A 29 10.25 -0.14 10.86
CA ASN A 29 10.65 1.22 10.49
C ASN A 29 11.21 2.05 11.64
N LEU A 30 10.82 1.75 12.89
CA LEU A 30 11.37 2.40 14.08
C LEU A 30 12.81 2.03 14.37
N LEU A 31 13.19 0.82 14.03
CA LEU A 31 14.52 0.29 14.28
C LEU A 31 15.48 0.58 13.13
N TYR A 32 14.94 1.02 11.99
CA TYR A 32 15.73 1.25 10.79
C TYR A 32 16.17 2.73 10.70
N PRO A 33 17.47 3.01 10.54
CA PRO A 33 17.98 4.40 10.50
C PRO A 33 17.37 5.26 9.40
N GLY A 34 16.77 4.65 8.39
CA GLY A 34 16.15 5.32 7.26
C GLY A 34 14.63 5.46 7.34
N ALA A 35 14.04 5.34 8.54
CA ALA A 35 12.59 5.43 8.70
C ALA A 35 12.02 6.79 8.24
N PRO A 36 10.98 6.80 7.38
CA PRO A 36 10.42 8.03 6.81
C PRO A 36 9.92 9.06 7.84
N ASN A 37 9.51 8.63 9.01
CA ASN A 37 9.08 9.51 10.10
C ASN A 37 10.19 10.38 10.70
N ARG A 38 11.43 10.12 10.35
CA ARG A 38 12.63 10.88 10.77
C ARG A 38 13.28 11.66 9.65
N TRP A 39 12.73 11.58 8.45
CA TRP A 39 13.31 12.24 7.29
C TRP A 39 13.23 13.74 7.40
N THR A 40 14.33 14.38 7.04
CA THR A 40 14.44 15.83 6.85
C THR A 40 13.75 16.24 5.54
N PRO A 41 13.49 17.53 5.30
CA PRO A 41 13.02 18.02 4.02
C PRO A 41 13.91 17.61 2.83
N ASP A 42 15.22 17.53 3.03
CA ASP A 42 16.16 17.11 2.00
C ASP A 42 16.07 15.61 1.74
N ASP A 43 15.89 14.79 2.77
CA ASP A 43 15.62 13.36 2.63
C ASP A 43 14.33 13.12 1.82
N TRP A 44 13.26 13.83 2.13
CA TRP A 44 12.02 13.77 1.36
C TRP A 44 12.21 14.17 -0.10
N ARG A 45 12.93 15.24 -0.35
CA ARG A 45 13.25 15.67 -1.72
C ARG A 45 14.06 14.62 -2.47
N GLY A 46 15.08 14.05 -1.82
CA GLY A 46 15.89 12.95 -2.38
C GLY A 46 15.02 11.75 -2.74
N PHE A 47 14.20 11.29 -1.82
CA PHE A 47 13.29 10.16 -2.03
C PHE A 47 12.30 10.42 -3.18
N LEU A 48 11.63 11.57 -3.20
CA LEU A 48 10.67 11.93 -4.25
C LEU A 48 11.34 12.05 -5.62
N THR A 49 12.58 12.57 -5.66
CA THR A 49 13.38 12.61 -6.89
C THR A 49 13.69 11.21 -7.39
N MET A 50 14.06 10.31 -6.48
CA MET A 50 14.35 8.90 -6.79
C MET A 50 13.12 8.19 -7.36
N ILE A 51 11.98 8.23 -6.68
CA ILE A 51 10.78 7.52 -7.18
C ILE A 51 10.30 8.07 -8.52
N ARG A 52 10.44 9.38 -8.74
CA ARG A 52 10.18 9.97 -10.06
C ARG A 52 11.11 9.41 -11.13
N ALA A 53 12.41 9.30 -10.85
CA ALA A 53 13.39 8.70 -11.76
C ALA A 53 13.11 7.22 -12.03
N PHE A 54 12.53 6.50 -11.08
CA PHE A 54 12.09 5.11 -11.24
C PHE A 54 10.81 4.98 -12.09
N GLY A 55 10.16 6.10 -12.44
CA GLY A 55 8.99 6.12 -13.32
C GLY A 55 7.65 6.25 -12.62
N PHE A 56 7.64 6.45 -11.31
CA PHE A 56 6.40 6.80 -10.58
C PHE A 56 5.96 8.22 -10.91
N ASN A 57 4.66 8.47 -10.84
CA ASN A 57 4.06 9.80 -11.04
C ASN A 57 3.12 10.23 -9.91
N CYS A 58 3.06 9.43 -8.85
CA CYS A 58 2.28 9.73 -7.66
C CYS A 58 3.04 9.25 -6.41
N PHE A 59 3.08 10.08 -5.41
CA PHE A 59 3.48 9.70 -4.06
C PHE A 59 2.23 9.48 -3.22
N GLU A 60 2.16 8.33 -2.55
CA GLU A 60 1.02 7.92 -1.76
C GLU A 60 1.43 7.67 -0.31
N TYR A 61 0.60 8.12 0.62
CA TYR A 61 0.84 7.96 2.05
C TYR A 61 -0.44 7.71 2.82
N TRP A 62 -0.28 7.09 3.97
CA TRP A 62 -1.38 6.78 4.88
C TRP A 62 -1.52 7.87 5.95
N LEU A 63 -2.76 8.27 6.19
CA LEU A 63 -3.06 9.09 7.33
C LEU A 63 -3.26 8.20 8.56
N VAL A 64 -2.28 8.23 9.42
CA VAL A 64 -2.14 7.25 10.48
C VAL A 64 -3.12 7.46 11.61
N PRO A 65 -3.81 6.39 12.10
CA PRO A 65 -4.82 6.51 13.15
C PRO A 65 -4.36 7.18 14.44
N THR A 66 -3.13 6.99 14.86
CA THR A 66 -2.59 7.59 16.08
C THR A 66 -2.51 9.11 16.03
N LEU A 67 -2.48 9.67 14.82
CA LEU A 67 -2.55 11.13 14.64
C LEU A 67 -3.96 11.67 14.83
N TYR A 68 -4.95 10.80 14.96
CA TYR A 68 -6.32 11.15 15.30
C TYR A 68 -6.59 11.14 16.80
N ASP A 69 -5.57 11.12 17.62
CA ASP A 69 -5.78 11.29 19.05
C ASP A 69 -6.68 12.50 19.32
N ARG A 70 -7.54 12.41 20.34
CA ARG A 70 -8.39 13.56 20.73
C ARG A 70 -7.62 14.86 20.83
N PRO A 71 -6.38 14.89 21.36
CA PRO A 71 -5.51 16.04 21.27
C PRO A 71 -5.17 16.48 19.85
N ALA A 72 -5.17 15.59 18.86
CA ALA A 72 -4.94 15.99 17.46
C ALA A 72 -6.08 16.84 16.88
N LEU A 73 -7.30 16.60 17.34
CA LEU A 73 -8.46 17.47 17.04
C LEU A 73 -8.36 18.82 17.72
N GLU A 74 -7.71 18.87 18.86
CA GLU A 74 -7.54 20.06 19.70
C GLU A 74 -6.22 20.79 19.40
N GLY A 75 -5.48 20.38 18.35
CA GLY A 75 -4.22 21.01 17.95
C GLY A 75 -2.98 20.45 18.65
N GLY A 76 -2.97 19.15 18.91
CA GLY A 76 -1.79 18.48 19.50
C GLY A 76 -0.52 18.68 18.66
N GLU A 77 0.61 18.86 19.33
CA GLU A 77 1.90 19.20 18.71
C GLU A 77 2.33 18.17 17.65
N VAL A 78 2.15 16.87 17.93
CA VAL A 78 2.52 15.78 17.01
C VAL A 78 1.69 15.85 15.71
N ALA A 79 0.39 16.07 15.81
CA ALA A 79 -0.47 16.19 14.64
C ALA A 79 -0.16 17.45 13.83
N ALA A 80 0.13 18.56 14.50
CA ALA A 80 0.53 19.81 13.85
C ALA A 80 1.87 19.67 13.11
N GLN A 81 2.84 19.00 13.73
CA GLN A 81 4.14 18.72 13.11
C GLN A 81 3.99 17.78 11.90
N PHE A 82 3.21 16.71 12.01
CA PHE A 82 2.92 15.82 10.89
C PHE A 82 2.26 16.58 9.75
N ALA A 83 1.23 17.38 10.04
CA ALA A 83 0.54 18.18 9.04
C ALA A 83 1.47 19.16 8.32
N ALA A 84 2.38 19.81 9.06
CA ALA A 84 3.36 20.72 8.49
C ALA A 84 4.35 19.96 7.58
N THR A 85 4.83 18.79 8.02
CA THR A 85 5.71 17.93 7.23
C THR A 85 5.02 17.48 5.94
N MET A 86 3.80 16.97 6.02
CA MET A 86 3.10 16.47 4.85
C MET A 86 2.70 17.54 3.85
N ARG A 87 2.40 18.76 4.30
CA ARG A 87 2.24 19.89 3.37
C ARG A 87 3.52 20.19 2.61
N ALA A 88 4.67 20.25 3.30
CA ALA A 88 5.96 20.46 2.66
C ALA A 88 6.34 19.32 1.69
N VAL A 89 5.99 18.07 2.04
CA VAL A 89 6.15 16.90 1.16
C VAL A 89 5.28 17.01 -0.08
N ASN A 90 4.01 17.39 0.07
CA ASN A 90 3.09 17.61 -1.06
C ASN A 90 3.63 18.71 -2.00
N ASP A 91 4.05 19.86 -1.45
CA ASP A 91 4.62 20.95 -2.23
C ASP A 91 5.89 20.50 -2.99
N THR A 92 6.73 19.71 -2.32
CA THR A 92 7.94 19.16 -2.94
C THR A 92 7.59 18.18 -4.05
N ALA A 93 6.64 17.27 -3.83
CA ALA A 93 6.16 16.33 -4.84
C ALA A 93 5.63 17.08 -6.08
N HIS A 94 4.78 18.09 -5.87
CA HIS A 94 4.25 18.92 -6.96
C HIS A 94 5.36 19.65 -7.72
N SER A 95 6.38 20.20 -7.02
CA SER A 95 7.53 20.86 -7.67
C SER A 95 8.32 19.92 -8.56
N LEU A 96 8.28 18.62 -8.27
CA LEU A 96 8.88 17.55 -9.05
C LEU A 96 7.93 16.97 -10.12
N GLY A 97 6.70 17.45 -10.23
CA GLY A 97 5.68 16.95 -11.18
C GLY A 97 5.07 15.62 -10.77
N LEU A 98 5.15 15.25 -9.49
CA LEU A 98 4.42 14.12 -8.91
C LEU A 98 3.06 14.59 -8.41
N LYS A 99 2.05 13.75 -8.54
CA LYS A 99 0.80 13.88 -7.79
C LYS A 99 0.99 13.35 -6.37
N THR A 100 0.08 13.73 -5.49
CA THR A 100 0.03 13.23 -4.12
C THR A 100 -1.29 12.53 -3.85
N LYS A 101 -1.24 11.46 -3.06
CA LYS A 101 -2.42 10.71 -2.65
C LYS A 101 -2.36 10.43 -1.14
N LEU A 102 -3.41 10.82 -0.46
CA LEU A 102 -3.65 10.50 0.93
C LEU A 102 -4.69 9.39 1.00
N ILE A 103 -4.43 8.35 1.76
CA ILE A 103 -5.41 7.33 2.09
C ILE A 103 -5.68 7.32 3.58
N ALA A 104 -6.93 7.07 3.95
CA ALA A 104 -7.33 7.02 5.35
C ALA A 104 -8.49 6.04 5.58
N PRO A 105 -8.46 5.29 6.68
CA PRO A 105 -9.62 4.59 7.21
C PRO A 105 -10.47 5.60 7.99
N PRO A 106 -11.74 5.84 7.59
CA PRO A 106 -12.48 6.97 8.13
C PRO A 106 -12.90 6.83 9.59
N ASN A 107 -13.01 5.60 10.09
CA ASN A 107 -13.55 5.32 11.41
C ASN A 107 -12.53 4.77 12.42
N THR A 108 -11.27 4.58 12.02
CA THR A 108 -10.19 4.16 12.90
C THR A 108 -9.57 5.39 13.53
N ILE A 109 -9.65 5.52 14.85
CA ILE A 109 -9.32 6.76 15.58
C ILE A 109 -8.45 6.43 16.79
N GLY A 110 -7.35 7.16 16.94
CA GLY A 110 -6.53 7.15 18.14
C GLY A 110 -5.54 5.99 18.24
N PRO A 111 -4.66 6.08 19.26
CA PRO A 111 -3.49 5.21 19.40
C PRO A 111 -3.82 3.75 19.70
N GLU A 112 -5.01 3.47 20.20
CA GLU A 112 -5.49 2.13 20.53
C GLU A 112 -6.38 1.52 19.45
N TRP A 113 -6.33 2.05 18.22
CA TRP A 113 -7.22 1.64 17.13
C TRP A 113 -8.69 1.65 17.56
N TYR A 114 -9.10 2.72 18.24
CA TYR A 114 -10.50 2.90 18.58
C TYR A 114 -11.32 3.08 17.31
N PHE A 115 -12.38 2.29 17.18
CA PHE A 115 -13.29 2.37 16.04
C PHE A 115 -14.52 3.18 16.42
N ALA A 116 -14.64 4.39 15.89
CA ALA A 116 -15.88 5.15 15.97
C ALA A 116 -16.96 4.47 15.12
N CYS A 117 -18.15 4.37 15.69
CA CYS A 117 -19.27 3.74 15.00
C CYS A 117 -20.06 4.76 14.16
N PRO A 118 -20.12 4.62 12.83
CA PRO A 118 -20.89 5.55 12.00
C PRO A 118 -22.41 5.44 12.17
N ASN A 119 -22.90 4.34 12.77
CA ASN A 119 -24.31 4.18 13.11
C ASN A 119 -24.68 4.80 14.48
N GLU A 120 -23.69 5.28 15.23
CA GLU A 120 -23.90 6.04 16.46
C GLU A 120 -23.78 7.55 16.14
N PRO A 121 -24.74 8.41 16.55
CA PRO A 121 -24.70 9.82 16.19
C PRO A 121 -23.43 10.55 16.63
N GLU A 122 -22.89 10.20 17.79
CA GLU A 122 -21.64 10.78 18.28
C GLU A 122 -20.42 10.26 17.51
N GLY A 123 -20.36 8.98 17.28
CA GLY A 123 -19.31 8.35 16.47
C GLY A 123 -19.27 8.91 15.05
N LYS A 124 -20.42 9.08 14.44
CA LYS A 124 -20.55 9.70 13.11
C LYS A 124 -20.08 11.16 13.10
N ARG A 125 -20.50 11.95 14.09
CA ARG A 125 -20.04 13.35 14.21
C ARG A 125 -18.53 13.43 14.35
N LEU A 126 -17.93 12.55 15.14
CA LEU A 126 -16.48 12.49 15.33
C LEU A 126 -15.76 12.15 14.02
N ILE A 127 -16.22 11.13 13.31
CA ILE A 127 -15.66 10.74 12.00
C ILE A 127 -15.69 11.91 11.03
N VAL A 128 -16.85 12.53 10.84
CA VAL A 128 -17.03 13.64 9.88
C VAL A 128 -16.21 14.86 10.27
N SER A 129 -16.10 15.15 11.57
CA SER A 129 -15.33 16.28 12.07
C SER A 129 -13.83 16.10 11.85
N LEU A 130 -13.30 14.91 12.16
CA LEU A 130 -11.91 14.56 11.91
C LEU A 130 -11.59 14.58 10.42
N TRP A 131 -12.44 13.96 9.63
CA TRP A 131 -12.26 13.92 8.19
C TRP A 131 -12.18 15.34 7.60
N ARG A 132 -13.09 16.20 7.97
CA ARG A 132 -13.09 17.62 7.55
C ARG A 132 -11.79 18.31 7.95
N HIS A 133 -11.37 18.19 9.21
CA HIS A 133 -10.14 18.78 9.71
C HIS A 133 -8.92 18.38 8.83
N TRP A 134 -8.77 17.10 8.50
CA TRP A 134 -7.66 16.65 7.70
C TRP A 134 -7.77 17.07 6.24
N MET A 135 -8.96 17.07 5.67
CA MET A 135 -9.17 17.57 4.30
C MET A 135 -8.85 19.05 4.15
N GLU A 136 -9.19 19.85 5.14
CA GLU A 136 -8.83 21.28 5.19
C GLU A 136 -7.33 21.47 5.44
N THR A 137 -6.74 20.68 6.33
CA THR A 137 -5.32 20.75 6.68
C THR A 137 -4.40 20.35 5.53
N LEU A 138 -4.81 19.37 4.71
CA LEU A 138 -4.05 18.82 3.59
C LEU A 138 -4.75 19.09 2.23
N ALA A 139 -5.37 20.25 2.10
CA ALA A 139 -6.18 20.64 0.94
C ALA A 139 -5.43 20.61 -0.42
N GLY A 140 -4.09 20.61 -0.42
CA GLY A 140 -3.28 20.50 -1.63
C GLY A 140 -3.11 19.06 -2.17
N THR A 141 -3.70 18.05 -1.51
CA THR A 141 -3.57 16.65 -1.95
C THR A 141 -4.44 16.39 -3.19
N ASP A 142 -3.88 15.76 -4.23
CA ASP A 142 -4.57 15.54 -5.50
C ASP A 142 -5.60 14.42 -5.45
N ILE A 143 -5.34 13.36 -4.67
CA ILE A 143 -6.20 12.17 -4.59
C ILE A 143 -6.45 11.85 -3.13
N ILE A 144 -7.70 11.66 -2.78
CA ILE A 144 -8.12 11.25 -1.43
C ILE A 144 -8.71 9.85 -1.51
N GLY A 145 -8.03 8.90 -0.89
CA GLY A 145 -8.45 7.52 -0.78
C GLY A 145 -9.26 7.28 0.49
N ILE A 146 -10.50 6.84 0.35
CA ILE A 146 -11.36 6.41 1.44
C ILE A 146 -11.31 4.88 1.47
N PHE A 147 -10.62 4.33 2.46
CA PHE A 147 -10.34 2.91 2.55
C PHE A 147 -10.98 2.28 3.78
N PRO A 148 -11.38 1.01 3.72
CA PRO A 148 -12.07 0.36 4.85
C PRO A 148 -11.26 0.31 6.14
N GLY A 149 -9.92 0.32 6.01
CA GLY A 149 -9.00 0.21 7.13
C GLY A 149 -8.81 -1.22 7.61
N ASP A 150 -7.93 -1.35 8.55
CA ASP A 150 -7.49 -2.60 9.15
C ASP A 150 -7.74 -2.55 10.67
N PRO A 151 -8.56 -3.37 11.24
CA PRO A 151 -9.41 -4.44 10.71
C PRO A 151 -10.74 -4.00 10.11
N GLY A 152 -10.98 -2.73 9.86
CA GLY A 152 -12.14 -2.22 9.18
C GLY A 152 -13.19 -1.56 10.08
N GLY A 153 -14.43 -2.04 10.06
CA GLY A 153 -15.54 -1.45 10.79
C GLY A 153 -15.50 -1.66 12.31
N CYS A 154 -16.36 -0.94 13.02
CA CYS A 154 -16.48 -1.09 14.46
C CYS A 154 -17.13 -2.41 14.90
N ASN A 155 -17.70 -3.17 13.97
CA ASN A 155 -18.44 -4.43 14.20
C ASN A 155 -19.53 -4.33 15.28
N ARG A 156 -20.06 -3.12 15.49
CA ARG A 156 -21.13 -2.81 16.43
C ARG A 156 -22.31 -2.19 15.69
N ASN A 157 -23.48 -2.20 16.31
CA ASN A 157 -24.68 -1.49 15.82
C ASN A 157 -25.01 -1.75 14.34
N GLY A 158 -24.76 -2.97 13.85
CA GLY A 158 -25.11 -3.38 12.50
C GLY A 158 -24.28 -2.72 11.39
N CYS A 159 -23.08 -2.23 11.68
CA CYS A 159 -22.17 -1.72 10.66
C CYS A 159 -21.80 -2.83 9.66
N THR A 160 -22.00 -2.54 8.37
CA THR A 160 -21.72 -3.46 7.25
C THR A 160 -20.96 -2.73 6.16
N HIS A 161 -20.61 -3.44 5.08
CA HIS A 161 -20.07 -2.83 3.86
C HIS A 161 -20.99 -1.72 3.29
N GLU A 162 -22.32 -1.85 3.44
CA GLU A 162 -23.26 -0.80 3.04
C GLU A 162 -23.03 0.48 3.85
N THR A 163 -22.86 0.33 5.18
CA THR A 163 -22.54 1.44 6.07
C THR A 163 -21.25 2.15 5.65
N PHE A 164 -20.21 1.38 5.28
CA PHE A 164 -18.96 1.97 4.80
C PHE A 164 -19.15 2.75 3.50
N ILE A 165 -19.83 2.17 2.51
CA ILE A 165 -20.01 2.80 1.20
C ILE A 165 -20.86 4.06 1.32
N ASP A 166 -21.91 4.05 2.15
CA ASP A 166 -22.74 5.23 2.42
C ASP A 166 -21.97 6.31 3.19
N LEU A 167 -21.14 5.92 4.15
CA LEU A 167 -20.22 6.84 4.81
C LEU A 167 -19.22 7.43 3.81
N ALA A 168 -18.67 6.63 2.91
CA ALA A 168 -17.74 7.10 1.89
C ALA A 168 -18.38 8.15 0.95
N LEU A 169 -19.66 8.02 0.62
CA LEU A 169 -20.41 9.05 -0.13
C LEU A 169 -20.46 10.35 0.65
N GLU A 170 -20.82 10.31 1.94
CA GLU A 170 -20.89 11.50 2.78
C GLU A 170 -19.52 12.19 2.93
N LEU A 171 -18.46 11.38 3.14
CA LEU A 171 -17.10 11.90 3.26
C LEU A 171 -16.55 12.44 1.93
N THR A 172 -17.03 11.93 0.81
CA THR A 172 -16.74 12.49 -0.51
C THR A 172 -17.26 13.93 -0.62
N GLU A 173 -18.47 14.19 -0.17
CA GLU A 173 -19.01 15.56 -0.14
C GLU A 173 -18.23 16.48 0.80
N VAL A 174 -17.83 15.97 1.97
CA VAL A 174 -16.97 16.71 2.91
C VAL A 174 -15.63 17.07 2.25
N THR A 175 -15.02 16.10 1.59
CA THR A 175 -13.76 16.29 0.85
C THR A 175 -13.92 17.34 -0.23
N LYS A 176 -14.95 17.24 -1.07
CA LYS A 176 -15.17 18.16 -2.18
C LYS A 176 -15.47 19.60 -1.73
N ARG A 177 -16.02 19.79 -0.53
CA ARG A 177 -16.16 21.14 0.06
C ARG A 177 -14.83 21.73 0.51
N ALA A 178 -13.94 20.90 1.09
CA ALA A 178 -12.63 21.34 1.57
C ALA A 178 -11.57 21.41 0.46
N ASN A 179 -11.63 20.48 -0.48
CA ASN A 179 -10.70 20.36 -1.61
C ASN A 179 -11.48 19.99 -2.89
N PRO A 180 -12.06 20.98 -3.61
CA PRO A 180 -12.91 20.74 -4.77
C PRO A 180 -12.19 20.01 -5.93
N SER A 181 -10.88 20.19 -6.05
CA SER A 181 -10.06 19.59 -7.12
C SER A 181 -9.63 18.16 -6.83
N ALA A 182 -9.75 17.68 -5.59
CA ALA A 182 -9.30 16.33 -5.25
C ALA A 182 -10.11 15.26 -6.00
N CYS A 183 -9.41 14.30 -6.59
CA CYS A 183 -10.00 13.06 -7.06
C CYS A 183 -10.29 12.15 -5.86
N ILE A 184 -11.43 11.50 -5.85
CA ILE A 184 -11.76 10.52 -4.81
C ILE A 184 -11.37 9.12 -5.29
N GLU A 185 -10.84 8.29 -4.41
CA GLU A 185 -10.62 6.88 -4.66
C GLU A 185 -11.25 6.04 -3.54
N ILE A 186 -12.14 5.13 -3.91
CA ILE A 186 -12.75 4.20 -2.97
C ILE A 186 -11.95 2.90 -2.97
N GLY A 187 -11.37 2.57 -1.84
CA GLY A 187 -10.65 1.31 -1.68
C GLY A 187 -11.59 0.17 -1.31
N THR A 188 -11.41 -0.98 -1.95
CA THR A 188 -12.13 -2.20 -1.54
C THR A 188 -11.33 -3.00 -0.50
N TRP A 189 -10.06 -2.62 -0.25
CA TRP A 189 -9.09 -3.37 0.54
C TRP A 189 -8.73 -4.72 -0.08
N GLY A 190 -8.05 -5.56 0.68
CA GLY A 190 -7.66 -6.89 0.22
C GLY A 190 -8.85 -7.80 -0.06
N THR A 191 -9.72 -8.03 0.92
CA THR A 191 -11.05 -8.61 0.75
C THR A 191 -12.07 -7.48 0.74
N PRO A 192 -13.04 -7.45 -0.18
CA PRO A 192 -13.96 -6.34 -0.26
C PRO A 192 -14.59 -5.97 1.06
N PHE A 193 -14.19 -4.81 1.58
CA PHE A 193 -14.67 -4.23 2.82
C PHE A 193 -14.54 -5.15 4.04
N SER A 194 -13.46 -5.95 4.10
CA SER A 194 -13.15 -6.79 5.25
C SER A 194 -13.25 -6.01 6.57
N GLY A 195 -13.79 -6.65 7.58
CA GLY A 195 -14.05 -6.03 8.89
C GLY A 195 -15.29 -5.14 8.96
N TRP A 196 -15.93 -4.82 7.86
CA TRP A 196 -17.23 -4.13 7.83
C TRP A 196 -18.37 -5.16 7.75
N GLY A 197 -18.72 -5.71 8.86
CA GLY A 197 -19.74 -6.74 9.04
C GLY A 197 -19.14 -7.98 9.70
N SER A 198 -19.43 -8.24 10.87
CA SER A 198 -19.21 -9.34 11.83
C SER A 198 -18.36 -10.57 11.45
N ASP A 199 -17.66 -10.60 10.32
CA ASP A 199 -16.88 -11.75 9.85
C ASP A 199 -15.81 -12.19 10.86
N LEU A 200 -15.18 -11.22 11.52
CA LEU A 200 -14.18 -11.51 12.54
C LEU A 200 -14.79 -12.11 13.81
N ARG A 201 -16.04 -11.79 14.16
CA ARG A 201 -16.72 -12.34 15.32
C ARG A 201 -17.21 -13.78 15.12
N GLU A 202 -17.25 -14.23 13.89
CA GLU A 202 -17.66 -15.60 13.55
C GLU A 202 -16.49 -16.60 13.59
N ILE A 203 -15.28 -16.14 13.89
CA ILE A 203 -14.12 -17.03 14.07
C ILE A 203 -14.25 -17.67 15.46
N PRO A 204 -14.44 -18.99 15.54
CA PRO A 204 -14.58 -19.66 16.83
C PRO A 204 -13.35 -19.40 17.71
N GLY A 205 -13.59 -18.92 18.94
CA GLY A 205 -12.54 -18.67 19.92
C GLY A 205 -11.73 -17.38 19.71
N TRP A 206 -12.12 -16.52 18.78
CA TRP A 206 -11.47 -15.22 18.65
C TRP A 206 -11.86 -14.29 19.82
N ASP A 207 -10.87 -13.85 20.55
CA ASP A 207 -11.00 -12.96 21.73
C ASP A 207 -10.98 -11.47 21.38
N GLY A 208 -10.90 -11.14 20.09
CA GLY A 208 -10.77 -9.76 19.61
C GLY A 208 -9.31 -9.28 19.47
N SER A 209 -8.35 -10.13 19.76
CA SER A 209 -6.94 -9.81 19.61
C SER A 209 -6.37 -10.32 18.30
N TRP A 210 -5.52 -9.51 17.66
CA TRP A 210 -4.76 -9.94 16.48
C TRP A 210 -3.80 -11.08 16.78
N ALA A 211 -3.30 -11.16 18.00
CA ALA A 211 -2.42 -12.24 18.44
C ALA A 211 -3.11 -13.62 18.36
N ALA A 212 -4.40 -13.68 18.66
CA ALA A 212 -5.19 -14.92 18.54
C ALA A 212 -5.40 -15.34 17.08
N LEU A 213 -5.43 -14.39 16.15
CA LEU A 213 -5.61 -14.65 14.72
C LEU A 213 -4.30 -15.12 14.05
N ILE A 214 -3.17 -14.77 14.62
CA ILE A 214 -1.82 -15.13 14.12
C ILE A 214 -1.29 -16.39 14.83
N ASP A 215 -2.12 -17.09 15.63
CA ASP A 215 -1.67 -18.30 16.32
C ASP A 215 -1.24 -19.37 15.32
N GLU A 216 0.07 -19.44 15.13
CA GLU A 216 0.77 -20.35 14.23
C GLU A 216 0.57 -21.83 14.54
N LYS A 217 0.05 -22.15 15.73
CA LYS A 217 -0.19 -23.55 16.14
C LYS A 217 -1.31 -24.20 15.35
N HIS A 218 -2.16 -23.41 14.72
CA HIS A 218 -3.30 -23.90 13.96
C HIS A 218 -3.23 -23.60 12.45
N ALA A 219 -2.22 -22.88 11.98
CA ALA A 219 -2.02 -22.63 10.56
C ALA A 219 -1.34 -23.82 9.89
N THR A 220 -2.06 -24.55 9.06
CA THR A 220 -1.46 -25.48 8.10
C THR A 220 -1.13 -24.74 6.80
N PRO A 221 -0.24 -25.26 5.93
CA PRO A 221 0.03 -24.66 4.61
C PRO A 221 -1.25 -24.54 3.74
N GLU A 222 -2.25 -25.33 4.04
CA GLU A 222 -3.53 -25.35 3.34
C GLU A 222 -4.59 -24.52 4.09
N THR A 223 -4.29 -24.00 5.27
CA THR A 223 -5.20 -23.10 5.97
C THR A 223 -5.11 -21.74 5.30
N PRO A 224 -6.11 -21.31 4.50
CA PRO A 224 -6.14 -19.98 3.96
C PRO A 224 -6.00 -18.99 5.11
N CYS A 225 -5.42 -17.83 4.88
CA CYS A 225 -5.45 -16.74 5.86
C CYS A 225 -6.92 -16.33 6.06
N HIS A 226 -7.63 -17.00 6.95
CA HIS A 226 -9.09 -16.93 7.11
C HIS A 226 -9.57 -15.56 7.57
N ILE A 227 -8.67 -14.76 8.12
CA ILE A 227 -8.94 -13.39 8.56
C ILE A 227 -9.39 -12.52 7.40
N TRP A 228 -8.80 -12.74 6.22
CA TRP A 228 -8.99 -11.94 5.03
C TRP A 228 -9.91 -12.60 4.00
N ASN A 229 -10.18 -13.87 4.16
CA ASN A 229 -11.10 -14.62 3.31
C ASN A 229 -12.53 -14.51 3.87
N GLY A 230 -13.09 -13.30 3.86
CA GLY A 230 -14.51 -13.09 4.14
C GLY A 230 -15.36 -14.03 3.30
N LYS A 231 -16.54 -14.40 3.81
CA LYS A 231 -17.44 -15.32 3.10
C LYS A 231 -17.66 -14.81 1.67
N PRO A 232 -17.41 -15.61 0.62
CA PRO A 232 -17.52 -15.17 -0.78
C PRO A 232 -18.85 -14.50 -1.12
N ALA A 233 -19.93 -14.93 -0.44
CA ALA A 233 -21.25 -14.34 -0.61
C ALA A 233 -21.30 -12.88 -0.13
N ARG A 234 -20.63 -12.54 0.97
CA ARG A 234 -20.56 -11.16 1.48
C ARG A 234 -19.70 -10.29 0.60
N ALA A 235 -18.57 -10.81 0.15
CA ALA A 235 -17.71 -10.10 -0.78
C ALA A 235 -18.47 -9.74 -2.08
N ARG A 236 -19.26 -10.68 -2.61
CA ARG A 236 -20.13 -10.41 -3.76
C ARG A 236 -21.19 -9.35 -3.45
N ALA A 237 -21.90 -9.50 -2.34
CA ALA A 237 -22.92 -8.52 -1.93
C ALA A 237 -22.32 -7.12 -1.76
N ALA A 238 -21.12 -7.02 -1.22
CA ALA A 238 -20.40 -5.76 -1.07
C ALA A 238 -20.07 -5.12 -2.42
N MET A 239 -19.59 -5.90 -3.38
CA MET A 239 -19.29 -5.41 -4.72
C MET A 239 -20.55 -5.02 -5.50
N GLU A 240 -21.64 -5.77 -5.36
CA GLU A 240 -22.94 -5.44 -5.95
C GLU A 240 -23.51 -4.14 -5.37
N TYR A 241 -23.38 -3.95 -4.05
CA TYR A 241 -23.80 -2.71 -3.41
C TYR A 241 -22.94 -1.52 -3.86
N LEU A 242 -21.63 -1.68 -3.97
CA LEU A 242 -20.74 -0.67 -4.50
C LEU A 242 -21.14 -0.28 -5.93
N LEU A 243 -21.35 -1.24 -6.82
CA LEU A 243 -21.80 -1.00 -8.20
C LEU A 243 -23.10 -0.21 -8.24
N LYS A 244 -24.06 -0.53 -7.40
CA LYS A 244 -25.35 0.19 -7.27
C LYS A 244 -25.16 1.63 -6.83
N ARG A 245 -24.20 1.90 -5.92
CA ARG A 245 -23.96 3.22 -5.34
C ARG A 245 -22.99 4.08 -6.16
N LEU A 246 -22.14 3.45 -6.96
CA LEU A 246 -21.06 4.10 -7.69
C LEU A 246 -21.49 5.28 -8.58
N PRO A 247 -22.67 5.27 -9.26
CA PRO A 247 -23.15 6.43 -9.99
C PRO A 247 -23.42 7.69 -9.15
N GLN A 248 -23.54 7.55 -7.83
CA GLN A 248 -23.77 8.67 -6.91
C GLN A 248 -22.49 9.40 -6.50
N PHE A 249 -21.34 8.76 -6.72
CA PHE A 249 -20.04 9.42 -6.53
C PHE A 249 -19.72 10.35 -7.72
N PRO A 250 -18.87 11.37 -7.54
CA PRO A 250 -18.39 12.20 -8.64
C PRO A 250 -17.86 11.36 -9.81
N GLU A 251 -17.97 11.88 -11.02
CA GLU A 251 -17.62 11.15 -12.24
C GLU A 251 -16.13 10.76 -12.28
N GLU A 252 -15.25 11.61 -11.73
CA GLU A 252 -13.82 11.37 -11.64
C GLU A 252 -13.39 10.39 -10.53
N THR A 253 -14.34 9.89 -9.72
CA THR A 253 -14.04 8.91 -8.66
C THR A 253 -13.42 7.65 -9.23
N ARG A 254 -12.40 7.15 -8.55
CA ARG A 254 -11.73 5.90 -8.87
C ARG A 254 -12.11 4.82 -7.88
N VAL A 255 -11.92 3.56 -8.28
CA VAL A 255 -12.07 2.41 -7.38
C VAL A 255 -10.76 1.61 -7.37
N ALA A 256 -10.20 1.43 -6.19
CA ALA A 256 -9.07 0.53 -6.00
C ALA A 256 -9.61 -0.87 -5.71
N ILE A 257 -9.38 -1.79 -6.63
CA ILE A 257 -9.82 -3.18 -6.55
C ILE A 257 -8.67 -4.15 -6.82
N ASN A 258 -8.38 -5.04 -5.89
CA ASN A 258 -7.36 -6.05 -6.04
C ASN A 258 -7.90 -7.32 -6.71
N LEU A 259 -7.10 -7.90 -7.57
CA LEU A 259 -7.37 -9.22 -8.15
C LEU A 259 -6.86 -10.38 -7.26
N GLY A 260 -5.94 -10.07 -6.36
CA GLY A 260 -5.42 -11.00 -5.36
C GLY A 260 -4.80 -10.24 -4.20
N PHE A 261 -4.80 -10.85 -3.00
CA PHE A 261 -4.38 -10.18 -1.78
C PHE A 261 -2.87 -10.27 -1.55
N ASP A 262 -2.33 -11.46 -1.68
CA ASP A 262 -0.94 -11.73 -1.33
C ASP A 262 -0.07 -12.07 -2.54
N SER A 263 1.22 -12.20 -2.24
CA SER A 263 2.23 -12.62 -3.19
C SER A 263 2.03 -14.06 -3.71
N ASP A 264 1.17 -14.85 -3.06
CA ASP A 264 0.98 -16.27 -3.38
C ASP A 264 -0.23 -16.51 -4.28
N GLY A 265 -0.93 -15.44 -4.70
CA GLY A 265 -2.00 -15.50 -5.69
C GLY A 265 -3.34 -15.99 -5.14
N HIS A 266 -3.54 -15.94 -3.83
CA HIS A 266 -4.82 -16.28 -3.23
C HIS A 266 -5.91 -15.31 -3.70
N ALA A 267 -7.01 -15.88 -4.18
CA ALA A 267 -8.12 -15.10 -4.69
C ALA A 267 -8.82 -14.35 -3.55
N VAL A 268 -8.76 -13.04 -3.59
CA VAL A 268 -9.31 -12.11 -2.59
C VAL A 268 -10.80 -12.31 -2.32
N LEU A 269 -11.54 -12.81 -3.30
CA LEU A 269 -12.98 -12.98 -3.21
C LEU A 269 -13.41 -14.43 -2.97
N GLY A 270 -12.48 -15.33 -2.66
CA GLY A 270 -12.79 -16.75 -2.72
C GLY A 270 -13.32 -17.17 -4.11
N GLY A 271 -12.99 -16.39 -5.14
CA GLY A 271 -13.46 -16.55 -6.51
C GLY A 271 -12.86 -15.48 -7.43
N ASP A 272 -13.36 -15.40 -8.66
CA ASP A 272 -12.86 -14.49 -9.68
C ASP A 272 -13.37 -13.05 -9.46
N ALA A 273 -12.47 -12.11 -9.17
CA ALA A 273 -12.78 -10.68 -9.05
C ALA A 273 -12.91 -9.95 -10.40
N ARG A 274 -12.48 -10.57 -11.50
CA ARG A 274 -12.44 -9.93 -12.84
C ARG A 274 -13.79 -9.45 -13.33
N PRO A 275 -14.94 -10.15 -13.12
CA PRO A 275 -16.24 -9.63 -13.53
C PRO A 275 -16.58 -8.31 -12.85
N TYR A 276 -16.29 -8.15 -11.57
CA TYR A 276 -16.51 -6.92 -10.84
C TYR A 276 -15.57 -5.80 -11.29
N ALA A 277 -14.30 -6.10 -11.51
CA ALA A 277 -13.34 -5.14 -12.03
C ALA A 277 -13.80 -4.59 -13.38
N ARG A 278 -14.30 -5.44 -14.28
CA ARG A 278 -14.85 -5.03 -15.59
C ARG A 278 -16.10 -4.17 -15.43
N ALA A 279 -17.07 -4.60 -14.62
CA ALA A 279 -18.30 -3.87 -14.41
C ALA A 279 -18.05 -2.49 -13.77
N ILE A 280 -17.11 -2.39 -12.84
CA ILE A 280 -16.72 -1.11 -12.24
C ILE A 280 -16.02 -0.24 -13.28
N ALA A 281 -15.13 -0.81 -14.10
CA ALA A 281 -14.40 -0.08 -15.13
C ALA A 281 -15.28 0.53 -16.22
N GLU A 282 -16.48 0.00 -16.44
CA GLU A 282 -17.48 0.59 -17.33
C GLU A 282 -18.09 1.89 -16.76
N ILE A 283 -17.99 2.09 -15.44
CA ILE A 283 -18.59 3.22 -14.73
C ILE A 283 -17.52 4.23 -14.27
N ARG A 284 -16.40 3.73 -13.77
CA ARG A 284 -15.31 4.53 -13.14
C ARG A 284 -13.95 3.96 -13.44
N PRO A 285 -12.90 4.78 -13.50
CA PRO A 285 -11.53 4.30 -13.59
C PRO A 285 -11.19 3.37 -12.42
N ILE A 286 -10.48 2.28 -12.70
CA ILE A 286 -10.04 1.34 -11.67
C ILE A 286 -8.53 1.39 -11.48
N THR A 287 -8.11 1.26 -10.22
CA THR A 287 -6.73 1.15 -9.78
C THR A 287 -6.54 -0.14 -9.00
N THR A 288 -5.30 -0.52 -8.75
CA THR A 288 -4.96 -1.63 -7.87
C THR A 288 -4.25 -1.14 -6.62
N TRP A 289 -4.44 -1.89 -5.54
CA TRP A 289 -3.68 -1.80 -4.32
C TRP A 289 -2.77 -3.02 -4.23
N ASP A 290 -1.49 -2.85 -4.55
CA ASP A 290 -0.58 -3.97 -4.72
C ASP A 290 0.30 -4.19 -3.48
N TYR A 291 0.09 -5.32 -2.82
CA TYR A 291 0.87 -5.75 -1.66
C TYR A 291 2.15 -6.52 -1.99
N SER A 292 2.49 -6.68 -3.25
CA SER A 292 3.60 -7.55 -3.68
C SER A 292 4.95 -7.23 -3.06
N LEU A 293 5.13 -6.03 -2.51
CA LEU A 293 6.33 -5.63 -1.76
C LEU A 293 6.13 -5.62 -0.24
N ALA A 294 4.98 -5.10 0.22
CA ALA A 294 4.80 -4.69 1.60
C ALA A 294 4.97 -5.77 2.65
N GLU A 295 4.33 -6.89 2.41
CA GLU A 295 4.17 -7.90 3.44
C GLU A 295 5.47 -8.66 3.77
N GLY A 296 6.51 -8.40 3.03
CA GLY A 296 7.81 -8.98 3.31
C GLY A 296 8.79 -8.03 3.98
N GLU A 297 8.54 -6.74 3.96
CA GLU A 297 9.45 -5.74 4.49
C GLU A 297 9.51 -5.69 6.03
N LEU A 298 8.62 -6.43 6.69
CA LEU A 298 8.62 -6.56 8.15
C LEU A 298 9.87 -7.22 8.73
N VAL A 299 10.70 -7.84 7.91
CA VAL A 299 11.82 -8.66 8.35
C VAL A 299 13.19 -8.02 8.15
N CYS A 300 13.27 -6.76 7.85
CA CYS A 300 14.55 -6.04 7.75
C CYS A 300 15.55 -6.69 6.78
N HIS A 301 15.08 -7.35 5.73
CA HIS A 301 15.92 -7.84 4.64
C HIS A 301 15.32 -7.48 3.28
N PRO A 302 16.14 -7.31 2.24
CA PRO A 302 15.64 -6.99 0.91
C PRO A 302 14.77 -8.13 0.37
N HIS A 303 13.76 -7.75 -0.39
CA HIS A 303 12.89 -8.68 -1.09
C HIS A 303 13.11 -8.58 -2.58
N TRP A 304 13.20 -9.75 -3.20
CA TRP A 304 13.21 -9.86 -4.64
C TRP A 304 11.96 -10.62 -5.09
N ARG A 305 11.00 -9.91 -5.65
CA ARG A 305 9.70 -10.44 -6.08
C ARG A 305 9.35 -10.04 -7.51
N LEU A 306 10.35 -9.77 -8.29
CA LEU A 306 10.20 -9.20 -9.62
C LEU A 306 9.29 -10.03 -10.53
N PRO A 307 9.42 -11.38 -10.60
CA PRO A 307 8.53 -12.19 -11.42
C PRO A 307 7.07 -12.08 -11.03
N ARG A 308 6.78 -12.04 -9.72
CA ARG A 308 5.41 -11.91 -9.20
C ARG A 308 4.83 -10.55 -9.49
N MET A 309 5.61 -9.49 -9.30
CA MET A 309 5.20 -8.13 -9.62
C MET A 309 4.89 -7.97 -11.12
N SER A 310 5.75 -8.50 -11.99
CA SER A 310 5.54 -8.52 -13.42
C SER A 310 4.28 -9.32 -13.81
N ALA A 311 4.11 -10.53 -13.23
CA ALA A 311 2.93 -11.34 -13.45
C ALA A 311 1.64 -10.63 -13.02
N ARG A 312 1.65 -9.94 -11.87
CA ARG A 312 0.52 -9.13 -11.40
C ARG A 312 0.16 -8.03 -12.38
N ARG A 313 1.11 -7.28 -12.90
CA ARG A 313 0.85 -6.23 -13.91
C ARG A 313 0.25 -6.78 -15.18
N ARG A 314 0.72 -7.96 -15.65
CA ARG A 314 0.12 -8.64 -16.81
C ARG A 314 -1.30 -9.13 -16.53
N GLU A 315 -1.55 -9.66 -15.33
CA GLU A 315 -2.88 -10.09 -14.92
C GLU A 315 -3.86 -8.92 -14.89
N GLU A 316 -3.50 -7.80 -14.27
CA GLU A 316 -4.32 -6.60 -14.23
C GLU A 316 -4.65 -6.09 -15.63
N ARG A 317 -3.64 -5.99 -16.50
CA ARG A 317 -3.84 -5.61 -17.91
C ARG A 317 -4.84 -6.50 -18.64
N SER A 318 -4.81 -7.81 -18.37
CA SER A 318 -5.68 -8.79 -19.03
C SER A 318 -7.07 -8.86 -18.43
N ALA A 319 -7.22 -8.54 -17.15
CA ALA A 319 -8.46 -8.70 -16.42
C ALA A 319 -9.47 -7.60 -16.73
N ALA A 320 -9.03 -6.33 -16.74
CA ALA A 320 -9.88 -5.16 -16.96
C ALA A 320 -9.01 -3.93 -17.32
N PRO A 321 -9.57 -2.80 -17.76
CA PRO A 321 -8.82 -1.61 -18.12
C PRO A 321 -8.33 -0.83 -16.88
N TYR A 322 -7.46 -1.42 -16.10
CA TYR A 322 -6.78 -0.75 -15.00
C TYR A 322 -5.98 0.44 -15.50
N ILE A 323 -6.10 1.57 -14.84
CA ILE A 323 -5.27 2.75 -15.13
C ILE A 323 -3.92 2.68 -14.42
N GLY A 324 -3.69 1.68 -13.60
CA GLY A 324 -2.49 1.45 -12.80
C GLY A 324 -2.84 1.25 -11.33
N GLY A 325 -1.95 1.67 -10.45
CA GLY A 325 -2.13 1.50 -9.02
C GLY A 325 -0.93 1.94 -8.22
N MET A 326 -0.72 1.33 -7.06
CA MET A 326 0.41 1.62 -6.21
C MET A 326 1.35 0.42 -6.04
N SER A 327 2.59 0.69 -5.68
CA SER A 327 3.50 -0.27 -5.08
C SER A 327 3.78 0.17 -3.66
N TYR A 328 3.55 -0.73 -2.74
CA TYR A 328 3.67 -0.49 -1.31
C TYR A 328 5.07 -0.81 -0.81
N THR A 329 5.68 0.09 -0.06
CA THR A 329 6.93 -0.15 0.65
C THR A 329 6.91 0.40 2.07
N MET A 330 7.51 -0.32 3.00
CA MET A 330 7.78 0.13 4.38
C MET A 330 9.25 0.52 4.54
N SER A 331 10.12 -0.04 3.74
CA SER A 331 11.58 0.10 3.84
C SER A 331 12.18 0.45 2.48
N PRO A 332 11.94 1.67 1.96
CA PRO A 332 12.33 2.03 0.61
C PRO A 332 13.83 1.91 0.32
N LYS A 333 14.70 2.15 1.31
CA LYS A 333 16.14 1.98 1.16
C LYS A 333 16.56 0.53 0.99
N LEU A 334 15.86 -0.38 1.68
CA LEU A 334 16.16 -1.80 1.64
C LEU A 334 15.70 -2.46 0.33
N ASN A 335 14.63 -1.92 -0.26
CA ASN A 335 13.96 -2.51 -1.42
C ASN A 335 14.11 -1.67 -2.70
N LEU A 336 15.25 -1.01 -2.87
CA LEU A 336 15.51 -0.13 -4.03
C LEU A 336 15.31 -0.84 -5.37
N LEU A 337 15.83 -2.08 -5.51
CA LEU A 337 15.66 -2.87 -6.73
C LEU A 337 14.17 -3.15 -7.00
N SER A 338 13.44 -3.58 -5.98
CA SER A 338 12.01 -3.87 -6.13
C SER A 338 11.19 -2.63 -6.45
N LEU A 339 11.54 -1.46 -5.89
CA LEU A 339 10.92 -0.19 -6.26
C LEU A 339 11.25 0.22 -7.69
N TYR A 340 12.52 0.09 -8.09
CA TYR A 340 12.91 0.33 -9.48
C TYR A 340 12.11 -0.56 -10.44
N ALA A 341 12.05 -1.85 -10.13
CA ALA A 341 11.31 -2.83 -10.92
C ALA A 341 9.81 -2.53 -10.99
N ALA A 342 9.19 -2.11 -9.88
CA ALA A 342 7.79 -1.71 -9.87
C ALA A 342 7.52 -0.57 -10.86
N GLY A 343 8.36 0.45 -10.86
CA GLY A 343 8.27 1.54 -11.84
C GLY A 343 8.42 1.04 -13.29
N ARG A 344 9.34 0.10 -13.53
CA ARG A 344 9.55 -0.51 -14.84
C ARG A 344 8.34 -1.33 -15.30
N PHE A 345 7.73 -2.11 -14.42
CA PHE A 345 6.55 -2.91 -14.74
C PHE A 345 5.28 -2.08 -14.93
N PHE A 346 5.15 -0.94 -14.25
CA PHE A 346 4.10 0.03 -14.57
C PHE A 346 4.29 0.66 -15.95
N HIS A 347 5.53 0.86 -16.36
CA HIS A 347 5.84 1.38 -17.68
C HIS A 347 5.61 0.32 -18.77
N ASN A 348 6.14 -0.88 -18.56
CA ASN A 348 6.02 -2.02 -19.47
C ASN A 348 5.73 -3.30 -18.68
N PRO A 349 4.46 -3.80 -18.65
CA PRO A 349 4.10 -5.03 -17.95
C PRO A 349 4.80 -6.28 -18.47
N ASP A 350 5.34 -6.24 -19.71
CA ASP A 350 6.05 -7.35 -20.34
C ASP A 350 7.57 -7.27 -20.16
N ALA A 351 8.06 -6.28 -19.41
CA ALA A 351 9.49 -6.21 -19.11
C ALA A 351 9.96 -7.51 -18.43
N ASP A 352 11.10 -8.00 -18.89
CA ASP A 352 11.72 -9.20 -18.33
C ASP A 352 12.29 -8.89 -16.93
N PRO A 353 11.88 -9.60 -15.88
CA PRO A 353 12.38 -9.41 -14.53
C PRO A 353 13.91 -9.47 -14.40
N ASP A 354 14.55 -10.42 -15.08
CA ASP A 354 15.99 -10.62 -15.02
C ASP A 354 16.73 -9.46 -15.69
N GLN A 355 16.20 -9.00 -16.83
CA GLN A 355 16.74 -7.83 -17.50
C GLN A 355 16.59 -6.59 -16.63
N VAL A 356 15.45 -6.38 -15.97
CA VAL A 356 15.21 -5.25 -15.07
C VAL A 356 16.20 -5.27 -13.91
N SER A 357 16.45 -6.45 -13.32
CA SER A 357 17.44 -6.61 -12.26
C SER A 357 18.85 -6.25 -12.73
N ARG A 358 19.25 -6.72 -13.89
CA ARG A 358 20.54 -6.39 -14.51
C ARG A 358 20.67 -4.92 -14.85
N GLU A 359 19.62 -4.27 -15.39
CA GLU A 359 19.59 -2.84 -15.66
C GLU A 359 19.81 -2.03 -14.37
N PHE A 360 19.14 -2.39 -13.28
CA PHE A 360 19.33 -1.76 -11.98
C PHE A 360 20.78 -1.87 -11.52
N CYS A 361 21.35 -3.07 -11.55
CA CYS A 361 22.75 -3.27 -11.14
C CYS A 361 23.73 -2.52 -12.03
N ALA A 362 23.47 -2.44 -13.34
CA ALA A 362 24.30 -1.66 -14.26
C ALA A 362 24.24 -0.13 -13.92
N HIS A 363 23.10 0.37 -13.50
CA HIS A 363 22.95 1.76 -13.10
C HIS A 363 23.59 2.08 -11.74
N VAL A 364 23.52 1.15 -10.81
CA VAL A 364 24.00 1.37 -9.42
C VAL A 364 25.49 1.10 -9.29
N PHE A 365 25.96 0.03 -9.91
CA PHE A 365 27.32 -0.48 -9.73
C PHE A 365 28.21 -0.37 -10.99
N GLY A 366 27.63 0.05 -12.13
CA GLY A 366 28.29 0.10 -13.41
C GLY A 366 27.98 -1.10 -14.31
N ALA A 367 28.10 -0.89 -15.63
CA ALA A 367 27.67 -1.86 -16.64
C ALA A 367 28.40 -3.23 -16.53
N ALA A 368 29.64 -3.26 -16.07
CA ALA A 368 30.39 -4.49 -15.84
C ALA A 368 29.78 -5.38 -14.76
N HIS A 369 28.98 -4.80 -13.86
CA HIS A 369 28.35 -5.47 -12.71
C HIS A 369 26.88 -5.81 -12.94
N ALA A 370 26.34 -5.66 -14.14
CA ALA A 370 24.98 -6.09 -14.48
C ALA A 370 24.65 -7.51 -14.02
N PRO A 371 25.57 -8.52 -14.12
CA PRO A 371 25.31 -9.88 -13.64
C PRO A 371 25.01 -10.01 -12.14
N LEU A 372 25.32 -9.01 -11.31
CA LEU A 372 24.95 -9.02 -9.89
C LEU A 372 23.42 -9.10 -9.70
N GLY A 373 22.61 -8.71 -10.71
CA GLY A 373 21.18 -8.86 -10.70
C GLY A 373 20.71 -10.28 -10.44
N GLU A 374 21.46 -11.28 -10.88
CA GLU A 374 21.16 -12.70 -10.69
C GLU A 374 21.28 -13.15 -9.21
N LEU A 375 22.13 -12.47 -8.44
CA LEU A 375 22.30 -12.79 -7.03
C LEU A 375 21.09 -12.37 -6.17
N PHE A 376 20.39 -11.32 -6.58
CA PHE A 376 19.24 -10.84 -5.84
C PHE A 376 18.04 -11.80 -5.89
N GLU A 377 17.99 -12.71 -6.86
CA GLU A 377 16.99 -13.80 -6.89
C GLU A 377 17.03 -14.65 -5.63
N ALA A 378 18.19 -14.75 -5.01
CA ALA A 378 18.35 -15.51 -3.77
C ALA A 378 17.50 -14.97 -2.62
N PHE A 379 17.08 -13.70 -2.67
CA PHE A 379 16.20 -13.11 -1.65
C PHE A 379 14.73 -13.57 -1.77
N GLU A 380 14.35 -14.25 -2.85
CA GLU A 380 13.03 -14.88 -2.97
C GLU A 380 12.92 -16.25 -2.26
N VAL A 381 13.99 -16.74 -1.66
CA VAL A 381 14.01 -18.05 -0.96
C VAL A 381 13.05 -18.08 0.25
N VAL A 382 12.51 -16.93 0.66
CA VAL A 382 11.56 -16.84 1.77
C VAL A 382 10.17 -16.54 1.23
N PRO A 383 9.37 -17.53 0.85
CA PRO A 383 8.01 -17.31 0.37
C PRO A 383 7.04 -17.06 1.51
N GLY A 384 6.02 -16.25 1.26
CA GLY A 384 4.79 -16.18 2.04
C GLY A 384 4.76 -15.13 3.16
N TRP A 385 3.61 -15.03 3.78
CA TRP A 385 3.37 -14.26 4.99
C TRP A 385 4.19 -14.80 6.16
N GLY A 386 4.75 -13.93 6.96
CA GLY A 386 5.59 -14.33 8.07
C GLY A 386 7.01 -14.68 7.63
N HIS A 387 7.54 -13.89 6.79
CA HIS A 387 8.80 -13.91 6.06
C HIS A 387 10.07 -14.00 6.91
N TYR A 388 9.92 -14.33 8.16
CA TYR A 388 11.05 -14.75 8.94
C TYR A 388 11.49 -16.12 8.47
N PRO A 389 12.77 -16.32 8.18
CA PRO A 389 13.30 -17.65 7.99
C PRO A 389 13.06 -18.43 9.29
N ARG A 390 11.96 -19.16 9.37
CA ARG A 390 11.54 -19.86 10.58
C ARG A 390 12.37 -21.10 10.81
N ARG A 391 12.77 -21.74 9.72
CA ARG A 391 13.55 -22.97 9.74
C ARG A 391 15.03 -22.65 9.65
N GLN A 392 15.86 -23.40 10.37
CA GLN A 392 17.31 -23.17 10.40
C GLN A 392 17.91 -23.22 8.99
N TRP A 393 17.51 -24.18 8.16
CA TRP A 393 18.01 -24.27 6.79
C TRP A 393 17.74 -23.03 5.94
N GLN A 394 16.60 -22.34 6.16
CA GLN A 394 16.29 -21.07 5.46
C GLN A 394 17.26 -19.96 5.90
N LYS A 395 17.58 -19.93 7.20
CA LYS A 395 18.57 -18.99 7.75
C LYS A 395 19.95 -19.24 7.20
N ASP A 396 20.34 -20.50 7.11
CA ASP A 396 21.65 -20.90 6.60
C ASP A 396 21.80 -20.56 5.11
N VAL A 397 20.77 -20.82 4.30
CA VAL A 397 20.75 -20.46 2.88
C VAL A 397 20.83 -18.95 2.69
N LEU A 398 20.04 -18.19 3.45
CA LEU A 398 20.07 -16.72 3.37
C LEU A 398 21.44 -16.18 3.79
N ALA A 399 22.03 -16.67 4.89
CA ALA A 399 23.34 -16.24 5.35
C ALA A 399 24.40 -16.46 4.28
N ALA A 400 24.45 -17.66 3.68
CA ALA A 400 25.41 -17.98 2.62
C ALA A 400 25.23 -17.08 1.38
N LYS A 401 23.99 -16.73 1.04
CA LYS A 401 23.71 -15.83 -0.08
C LYS A 401 24.08 -14.38 0.20
N TYR A 402 23.86 -13.91 1.43
CA TYR A 402 24.33 -12.60 1.85
C TYR A 402 25.85 -12.51 1.80
N GLU A 403 26.57 -13.53 2.30
CA GLU A 403 28.03 -13.59 2.23
C GLU A 403 28.52 -13.53 0.79
N GLU A 404 27.95 -14.33 -0.14
CA GLU A 404 28.29 -14.30 -1.55
C GLU A 404 28.08 -12.91 -2.18
N ILE A 405 26.96 -12.23 -1.85
CA ILE A 405 26.65 -10.91 -2.37
C ILE A 405 27.64 -9.89 -1.85
N VAL A 406 27.93 -9.90 -0.53
CA VAL A 406 28.89 -9.00 0.08
C VAL A 406 30.27 -9.18 -0.53
N GLU A 407 30.77 -10.40 -0.63
CA GLU A 407 32.07 -10.71 -1.26
C GLU A 407 32.17 -10.16 -2.69
N ARG A 408 31.13 -10.34 -3.50
CA ARG A 408 31.12 -9.83 -4.87
C ARG A 408 31.03 -8.32 -4.94
N LEU A 409 30.25 -7.68 -4.05
CA LEU A 409 30.16 -6.23 -3.98
C LEU A 409 31.45 -5.59 -3.50
N GLU A 410 32.13 -6.20 -2.50
CA GLU A 410 33.44 -5.75 -2.00
C GLU A 410 34.53 -5.90 -3.06
N ALA A 411 34.46 -6.93 -3.90
CA ALA A 411 35.40 -7.16 -5.00
C ALA A 411 35.11 -6.28 -6.23
N ALA A 412 33.96 -5.60 -6.27
CA ALA A 412 33.57 -4.80 -7.42
C ALA A 412 34.27 -3.44 -7.39
N ASP A 413 34.86 -3.07 -8.53
CA ASP A 413 35.30 -1.70 -8.76
C ASP A 413 34.07 -0.85 -9.14
N MET A 414 33.49 -0.21 -8.13
CA MET A 414 32.22 0.47 -8.22
C MET A 414 32.33 1.74 -9.07
N ALA A 415 31.62 1.74 -10.18
CA ALA A 415 31.45 2.97 -10.97
C ALA A 415 30.50 3.96 -10.27
N GLU A 416 30.51 5.20 -10.69
CA GLU A 416 29.57 6.21 -10.22
C GLU A 416 28.12 5.78 -10.52
N CYS A 417 27.27 5.81 -9.51
CA CYS A 417 25.86 5.48 -9.63
C CYS A 417 25.16 6.51 -10.54
N THR A 418 24.46 6.03 -11.57
CA THR A 418 23.74 6.87 -12.53
C THR A 418 22.27 7.14 -12.15
N LEU A 419 21.78 6.52 -11.07
CA LEU A 419 20.43 6.78 -10.53
C LEU A 419 20.52 7.79 -9.38
N PRO A 420 19.53 8.67 -9.23
CA PRO A 420 19.46 9.56 -8.08
C PRO A 420 18.96 8.79 -6.86
N LEU A 421 19.80 7.88 -6.36
CA LEU A 421 19.45 7.11 -5.18
C LEU A 421 19.35 8.02 -3.96
N PHE A 422 18.36 7.77 -3.17
CA PHE A 422 18.18 8.41 -1.88
C PHE A 422 19.16 7.80 -0.86
N PRO A 423 20.02 8.61 -0.22
CA PRO A 423 21.11 8.13 0.65
C PRO A 423 20.63 7.51 1.96
#